data_36d9166bf344cc83e0cecd9a44382fe9
#
_entry.id   36d9166bf344cc83e0cecd9a44382fe9
#
_cell.length_a   1.000
_cell.length_b   1.000
_cell.length_c   1.000
_cell.angle_alpha   90.00
_cell.angle_beta   90.00
_cell.angle_gamma   90.00
#
_symmetry.space_group_name_H-M   'P 1'
#
loop_
_entity.id
_entity.type
_entity.pdbx_description
1 polymer ?
#
loop_
_entity_poly.entity_id
_entity_poly.type
_entity_poly.pdbx_seq_one_letter_code
_entity_poly.pdbx_strand_id
1 'polypeptide(L)' 'MKVDPTELLDIREVAAVIGLDNPNGVSVYRRRYPDFPTPLVDKGRCRLWCRHDIEAWARDTGRIKR' A
#
# COMPACT_ATOMS: atom_id res chain seq x y z
N MET A 1 4.19 18.16 -10.37
CA MET A 1 4.97 17.54 -9.29
C MET A 1 5.45 16.18 -9.75
N LYS A 2 6.76 15.96 -9.68
CA LYS A 2 7.33 14.67 -10.08
C LYS A 2 7.32 13.71 -8.89
N VAL A 3 6.72 12.55 -9.10
CA VAL A 3 6.77 11.49 -8.11
C VAL A 3 7.94 10.59 -8.48
N ASP A 4 8.86 10.41 -7.54
CA ASP A 4 9.99 9.52 -7.73
C ASP A 4 9.47 8.08 -7.83
N PRO A 5 9.87 7.30 -8.84
CA PRO A 5 9.44 5.90 -8.94
C PRO A 5 9.75 5.06 -7.71
N THR A 6 10.79 5.43 -6.95
CA THR A 6 11.13 4.72 -5.71
C THR A 6 10.14 5.01 -4.60
N GLU A 7 9.31 6.04 -4.76
CA GLU A 7 8.28 6.41 -3.80
C GLU A 7 6.94 5.74 -4.11
N LEU A 8 6.87 4.96 -5.19
CA LEU A 8 5.67 4.24 -5.56
C LEU A 8 5.83 2.76 -5.24
N LEU A 9 4.78 2.18 -4.71
CA LEU A 9 4.75 0.76 -4.38
C LEU A 9 3.66 0.08 -5.17
N ASP A 10 3.97 -1.08 -5.74
CA ASP A 10 2.94 -1.93 -6.34
C ASP A 10 2.30 -2.77 -5.23
N ILE A 11 1.32 -3.59 -5.61
CA ILE A 11 0.56 -4.37 -4.65
C ILE A 11 1.46 -5.33 -3.85
N ARG A 12 2.49 -5.88 -4.47
CA ARG A 12 3.42 -6.79 -3.80
C ARG A 12 4.27 -6.07 -2.78
N GLU A 13 4.73 -4.89 -3.15
CA GLU A 13 5.54 -4.07 -2.26
C GLU A 13 4.73 -3.57 -1.07
N VAL A 14 3.47 -3.19 -1.32
CA VAL A 14 2.56 -2.79 -0.25
C VAL A 14 2.37 -3.96 0.73
N ALA A 15 2.13 -5.16 0.22
CA ALA A 15 1.98 -6.34 1.06
C ALA A 15 3.21 -6.57 1.93
N ALA A 16 4.40 -6.40 1.36
CA ALA A 16 5.65 -6.56 2.12
C ALA A 16 5.77 -5.54 3.24
N VAL A 17 5.40 -4.29 2.97
CA VAL A 17 5.49 -3.23 3.98
C VAL A 17 4.56 -3.50 5.16
N ILE A 18 3.35 -3.95 4.91
CA ILE A 18 2.37 -4.19 5.95
C ILE A 18 2.42 -5.62 6.51
N GLY A 19 3.40 -6.40 6.06
CA GLY A 19 3.67 -7.72 6.64
C GLY A 19 2.74 -8.83 6.17
N LEU A 20 2.20 -8.73 4.98
CA LEU A 20 1.35 -9.76 4.41
C LEU A 20 2.17 -10.72 3.56
N ASP A 21 1.85 -12.00 3.66
CA ASP A 21 2.52 -13.03 2.86
C ASP A 21 2.01 -13.10 1.43
N ASN A 22 0.81 -12.57 1.20
CA ASN A 22 0.15 -12.70 -0.09
C ASN A 22 -0.38 -11.33 -0.55
N PRO A 23 -0.07 -10.90 -1.79
CA PRO A 23 -0.57 -9.63 -2.31
C PRO A 23 -2.09 -9.51 -2.31
N ASN A 24 -2.81 -10.63 -2.39
CA ASN A 24 -4.26 -10.61 -2.34
C ASN A 24 -4.79 -10.07 -1.01
N GLY A 25 -3.99 -10.15 0.04
CA GLY A 25 -4.34 -9.59 1.34
C GLY A 25 -4.53 -8.08 1.31
N VAL A 26 -3.85 -7.39 0.38
CA VAL A 26 -4.02 -5.95 0.23
C VAL A 26 -5.47 -5.60 -0.14
N SER A 27 -6.06 -6.36 -1.05
CA SER A 27 -7.46 -6.14 -1.45
C SER A 27 -8.41 -6.37 -0.28
N VAL A 28 -8.12 -7.37 0.55
CA VAL A 28 -8.90 -7.64 1.76
C VAL A 28 -8.79 -6.47 2.72
N TYR A 29 -7.58 -5.94 2.92
CA TYR A 29 -7.35 -4.81 3.80
C TYR A 29 -8.06 -3.56 3.31
N ARG A 30 -8.08 -3.31 2.01
CA ARG A 30 -8.79 -2.16 1.44
C ARG A 30 -10.28 -2.21 1.74
N ARG A 31 -10.86 -3.39 1.74
CA ARG A 31 -12.28 -3.56 2.06
C ARG A 31 -12.55 -3.48 3.56
N ARG A 32 -11.64 -4.03 4.34
CA ARG A 32 -11.83 -4.15 5.79
C ARG A 32 -11.58 -2.83 6.51
N TYR A 33 -10.59 -2.07 6.04
CA TYR A 33 -10.18 -0.83 6.69
C TYR A 33 -10.49 0.36 5.79
N PRO A 34 -11.55 1.13 6.09
CA PRO A 34 -11.93 2.27 5.23
C PRO A 34 -10.89 3.38 5.21
N ASP A 35 -10.00 3.43 6.19
CA ASP A 35 -8.91 4.41 6.25
C ASP A 35 -7.66 3.96 5.49
N PHE A 36 -7.70 2.78 4.86
CA PHE A 36 -6.57 2.30 4.07
C PHE A 36 -6.30 3.27 2.90
N PRO A 37 -5.02 3.63 2.67
CA PRO A 37 -4.69 4.58 1.60
C PRO A 37 -5.21 4.13 0.23
N THR A 38 -5.68 5.10 -0.55
CA THR A 38 -6.11 4.82 -1.90
C THR A 38 -4.90 4.88 -2.84
N PRO A 39 -4.89 4.05 -3.91
CA PRO A 39 -3.78 4.11 -4.85
C PRO A 39 -3.76 5.43 -5.60
N LEU A 40 -2.55 5.96 -5.85
CA LEU A 40 -2.37 7.14 -6.68
C LEU A 40 -2.69 6.83 -8.14
N VAL A 41 -2.36 5.62 -8.57
CA VAL A 41 -2.69 5.12 -9.90
C VAL A 41 -3.55 3.89 -9.72
N ASP A 42 -4.73 3.91 -10.32
CA ASP A 42 -5.64 2.76 -10.29
C ASP A 42 -6.21 2.60 -11.68
N LYS A 43 -5.50 1.85 -12.51
CA LYS A 43 -5.85 1.72 -13.91
C LYS A 43 -5.77 0.25 -14.29
N GLY A 44 -6.93 -0.38 -14.37
CA GLY A 44 -7.00 -1.80 -14.70
C GLY A 44 -6.20 -2.65 -13.73
N ARG A 45 -5.14 -3.25 -14.24
CA ARG A 45 -4.26 -4.13 -13.44
C ARG A 45 -3.14 -3.38 -12.73
N CYS A 46 -2.93 -2.11 -13.10
CA CYS A 46 -1.85 -1.32 -12.54
C CYS A 46 -2.38 -0.49 -11.38
N ARG A 47 -1.91 -0.80 -10.18
CA ARG A 47 -2.22 0.00 -8.99
C ARG A 47 -0.91 0.32 -8.30
N LEU A 48 -0.71 1.61 -8.07
CA LEU A 48 0.49 2.10 -7.41
C LEU A 48 0.08 2.99 -6.25
N TRP A 49 0.70 2.76 -5.11
CA TRP A 49 0.47 3.55 -3.89
C TRP A 49 1.68 4.41 -3.61
N CYS A 50 1.45 5.53 -2.94
CA CYS A 50 2.56 6.32 -2.41
C CYS A 50 3.15 5.60 -1.21
N ARG A 51 4.47 5.36 -1.24
CA ARG A 51 5.17 4.71 -0.13
C ARG A 51 4.90 5.41 1.19
N HIS A 52 4.96 6.73 1.18
CA HIS A 52 4.76 7.53 2.39
C HIS A 52 3.38 7.28 3.00
N ASP A 53 2.34 7.22 2.17
CA ASP A 53 0.99 6.96 2.66
C ASP A 53 0.88 5.57 3.27
N ILE A 54 1.47 4.58 2.63
CA ILE A 54 1.43 3.20 3.11
C ILE A 54 2.19 3.08 4.42
N GLU A 55 3.37 3.66 4.49
CA GLU A 55 4.18 3.61 5.71
C GLU A 55 3.50 4.33 6.87
N ALA A 56 2.89 5.48 6.59
CA ALA A 56 2.17 6.22 7.62
C ALA A 56 0.98 5.41 8.16
N TRP A 57 0.23 4.81 7.25
CA TRP A 57 -0.91 3.97 7.66
C TRP A 57 -0.45 2.76 8.46
N ALA A 58 0.60 2.09 8.00
CA ALA A 58 1.14 0.92 8.69
C ALA A 58 1.65 1.28 10.08
N ARG A 59 2.29 2.43 10.20
CA ARG A 59 2.79 2.92 11.48
C ARG A 59 1.64 3.23 12.44
N ASP A 60 0.62 3.93 11.94
CA ASP A 60 -0.54 4.32 12.74
C ASP A 60 -1.31 3.12 13.25
N THR A 61 -1.34 2.05 12.47
CA THR A 61 -2.08 0.83 12.83
C THR A 61 -1.19 -0.22 13.48
N GLY A 62 0.11 0.04 13.59
CA GLY A 62 1.07 -0.89 14.18
C GLY A 62 1.36 -2.10 13.32
N ARG A 63 1.13 -2.01 12.02
CA ARG A 63 1.29 -3.14 11.10
C ARG A 63 2.61 -3.16 10.34
N ILE A 64 3.44 -2.16 10.57
CA ILE A 64 4.72 -2.13 9.87
C ILE A 64 5.60 -3.26 10.35
N LYS A 65 6.18 -3.97 9.41
CA LYS A 65 7.07 -5.08 9.70
C LYS A 65 8.50 -4.56 9.81
N ARG A 66 9.16 -4.92 10.86
CA ARG A 66 10.57 -4.58 11.08
C ARG A 66 11.44 -5.80 10.99
#